data_7d5b28350eb779f2ce1b8f2f2531b320
#
_entry.id   7d5b28350eb779f2ce1b8f2f2531b320
#
_cell.length_a   1.000
_cell.length_b   1.000
_cell.length_c   1.000
_cell.angle_alpha   90.00
_cell.angle_beta   90.00
_cell.angle_gamma   90.00
#
_symmetry.space_group_name_H-M   'P 1'
#
loop_
_entity.id
_entity.type
_entity.pdbx_description
1 polymer ?
#
loop_
_entity_poly.entity_id
_entity_poly.type
_entity_poly.pdbx_seq_one_letter_code
_entity_poly.pdbx_strand_id
1 'polypeptide(L)'
;MWEKPDSNKLHIQGVKQHFSNVRQYENQHPIKSKQVFVRIYENWGQLCKLAQTLHSNIADIVSEEYNVPYPVVQDWVQSVSIMKATGV
;
A
#
# COMPACT_ATOMS: atom_id res chain seq x y z
N MET A 1 -26.12 -2.56 -25.95
CA MET A 1 -25.24 -3.66 -25.83
C MET A 1 -24.45 -3.55 -24.59
N TRP A 2 -24.50 -4.55 -23.85
CA TRP A 2 -23.55 -4.54 -22.80
C TRP A 2 -22.23 -4.66 -23.46
N GLU A 3 -21.67 -3.60 -23.42
CA GLU A 3 -20.38 -3.62 -23.71
C GLU A 3 -19.74 -4.24 -22.58
N LYS A 4 -19.21 -5.37 -22.82
CA LYS A 4 -18.34 -5.93 -21.88
C LYS A 4 -17.51 -4.79 -21.39
N PRO A 5 -17.58 -4.45 -20.12
CA PRO A 5 -16.67 -3.45 -19.62
C PRO A 5 -15.34 -4.00 -20.00
N ASP A 6 -14.66 -3.32 -20.87
CA ASP A 6 -13.40 -3.83 -21.26
C ASP A 6 -12.55 -3.91 -20.00
N SER A 7 -11.57 -4.75 -20.01
CA SER A 7 -10.70 -4.96 -18.87
C SER A 7 -10.04 -3.67 -18.42
N ASN A 8 -9.77 -2.79 -19.35
CA ASN A 8 -9.14 -1.51 -19.04
C ASN A 8 -10.07 -0.64 -18.19
N LYS A 9 -11.36 -0.62 -18.52
CA LYS A 9 -12.31 0.17 -17.76
C LYS A 9 -12.47 -0.34 -16.32
N LEU A 10 -12.55 -1.65 -16.16
CA LEU A 10 -12.61 -2.24 -14.84
C LEU A 10 -11.35 -1.98 -14.05
N HIS A 11 -10.20 -2.07 -14.70
CA HIS A 11 -8.93 -1.81 -14.07
C HIS A 11 -8.85 -0.36 -13.59
N ILE A 12 -9.27 0.59 -14.42
CA ILE A 12 -9.27 1.99 -14.05
C ILE A 12 -10.18 2.24 -12.85
N GLN A 13 -11.35 1.64 -12.82
CA GLN A 13 -12.25 1.78 -11.69
C GLN A 13 -11.66 1.20 -10.42
N GLY A 14 -10.99 0.06 -10.51
CA GLY A 14 -10.33 -0.53 -9.37
C GLY A 14 -9.22 0.34 -8.84
N VAL A 15 -8.42 0.91 -9.74
CA VAL A 15 -7.34 1.82 -9.35
C VAL A 15 -7.89 3.07 -8.70
N LYS A 16 -8.96 3.66 -9.26
CA LYS A 16 -9.57 4.85 -8.67
C LYS A 16 -10.09 4.58 -7.27
N GLN A 17 -10.73 3.43 -7.09
CA GLN A 17 -11.27 3.07 -5.78
C GLN A 17 -10.14 2.89 -4.76
N HIS A 18 -9.05 2.27 -5.18
CA HIS A 18 -7.89 2.07 -4.33
C HIS A 18 -7.29 3.41 -3.89
N PHE A 19 -7.06 4.31 -4.83
CA PHE A 19 -6.55 5.63 -4.51
C PHE A 19 -7.52 6.43 -3.64
N SER A 20 -8.82 6.26 -3.86
CA SER A 20 -9.82 6.92 -3.04
C SER A 20 -9.73 6.46 -1.59
N ASN A 21 -9.54 5.16 -1.37
CA ASN A 21 -9.41 4.62 -0.02
C ASN A 21 -8.15 5.16 0.67
N VAL A 22 -7.04 5.20 -0.03
CA VAL A 22 -5.80 5.73 0.52
C VAL A 22 -5.94 7.20 0.85
N ARG A 23 -6.49 7.98 -0.07
CA ARG A 23 -6.67 9.40 0.14
C ARG A 23 -7.59 9.68 1.31
N GLN A 24 -8.67 8.92 1.42
CA GLN A 24 -9.62 9.08 2.52
C GLN A 24 -8.93 8.77 3.85
N TYR A 25 -8.17 7.70 3.91
CA TYR A 25 -7.45 7.35 5.14
C TYR A 25 -6.44 8.43 5.51
N GLU A 26 -5.69 8.91 4.54
CA GLU A 26 -4.69 9.95 4.79
C GLU A 26 -5.33 11.25 5.27
N ASN A 27 -6.50 11.58 4.73
CA ASN A 27 -7.24 12.76 5.17
C ASN A 27 -7.75 12.63 6.59
N GLN A 28 -8.19 11.43 6.97
CA GLN A 28 -8.69 11.17 8.32
C GLN A 28 -7.58 11.01 9.34
N HIS A 29 -6.44 10.49 8.92
CA HIS A 29 -5.32 10.21 9.82
C HIS A 29 -4.00 10.70 9.20
N PRO A 30 -3.85 12.03 9.04
CA PRO A 30 -2.67 12.55 8.33
C PRO A 30 -1.35 12.28 9.05
N ILE A 31 -1.33 12.38 10.37
CA ILE A 31 -0.11 12.17 11.14
C ILE A 31 0.26 10.69 11.16
N LYS A 32 -0.72 9.84 11.43
CA LYS A 32 -0.49 8.40 11.46
C LYS A 32 -0.04 7.88 10.10
N SER A 33 -0.68 8.35 9.03
CA SER A 33 -0.31 7.94 7.68
C SER A 33 1.15 8.26 7.38
N LYS A 34 1.58 9.47 7.72
CA LYS A 34 2.95 9.88 7.51
C LYS A 34 3.92 9.03 8.34
N GLN A 35 3.58 8.80 9.59
CA GLN A 35 4.42 7.99 10.48
C GLN A 35 4.59 6.57 9.96
N VAL A 36 3.51 5.94 9.54
CA VAL A 36 3.56 4.57 9.04
C VAL A 36 4.33 4.51 7.72
N PHE A 37 4.09 5.45 6.82
CA PHE A 37 4.82 5.48 5.56
C PHE A 37 6.33 5.62 5.77
N VAL A 38 6.74 6.54 6.64
CA VAL A 38 8.15 6.74 6.95
C VAL A 38 8.74 5.48 7.57
N ARG A 39 7.99 4.82 8.44
CA ARG A 39 8.43 3.58 9.06
C ARG A 39 8.68 2.48 8.03
N ILE A 40 7.78 2.35 7.07
CA ILE A 40 7.96 1.39 5.98
C ILE A 40 9.24 1.71 5.21
N TYR A 41 9.42 2.97 4.87
CA TYR A 41 10.58 3.41 4.10
C TYR A 41 11.89 3.16 4.84
N GLU A 42 11.94 3.58 6.10
CA GLU A 42 13.17 3.50 6.88
C GLU A 42 13.55 2.05 7.25
N ASN A 43 12.56 1.20 7.43
CA ASN A 43 12.81 -0.18 7.86
C ASN A 43 12.60 -1.18 6.73
N TRP A 44 12.70 -0.74 5.49
CA TRP A 44 12.40 -1.57 4.32
C TRP A 44 13.16 -2.89 4.33
N GLY A 45 14.48 -2.84 4.56
CA GLY A 45 15.30 -4.05 4.57
C GLY A 45 14.88 -5.04 5.65
N GLN A 46 14.60 -4.54 6.85
CA GLN A 46 14.17 -5.37 7.96
C GLN A 46 12.79 -5.97 7.70
N LEU A 47 11.89 -5.17 7.12
CA LEU A 47 10.56 -5.65 6.78
C LEU A 47 10.59 -6.73 5.70
N CYS A 48 11.49 -6.59 4.72
CA CYS A 48 11.66 -7.61 3.70
C CYS A 48 12.13 -8.93 4.32
N LYS A 49 13.09 -8.87 5.22
CA LYS A 49 13.59 -10.06 5.91
C LYS A 49 12.50 -10.71 6.75
N LEU A 50 11.76 -9.90 7.48
CA LEU A 50 10.69 -10.41 8.32
C LEU A 50 9.60 -11.07 7.50
N ALA A 51 9.25 -10.45 6.37
CA ALA A 51 8.26 -11.01 5.48
C ALA A 51 8.69 -12.37 4.94
N GLN A 52 9.96 -12.50 4.57
CA GLN A 52 10.49 -13.79 4.11
C GLN A 52 10.45 -14.85 5.22
N THR A 53 10.83 -14.45 6.41
CA THR A 53 10.84 -15.38 7.55
C THR A 53 9.45 -15.88 7.90
N LEU A 54 8.45 -15.00 7.83
CA LEU A 54 7.08 -15.34 8.16
C LEU A 54 6.28 -15.88 6.98
N HIS A 55 6.87 -15.95 5.80
CA HIS A 55 6.18 -16.32 4.57
C HIS A 55 4.94 -15.45 4.35
N SER A 56 5.09 -14.17 4.63
CA SER A 56 4.03 -13.18 4.55
C SER A 56 4.53 -12.02 3.70
N ASN A 57 3.73 -10.99 3.51
CA ASN A 57 4.20 -9.80 2.82
C ASN A 57 4.22 -8.61 3.77
N ILE A 58 4.93 -7.57 3.37
CA ILE A 58 5.13 -6.40 4.21
C ILE A 58 3.80 -5.73 4.55
N ALA A 59 2.87 -5.70 3.61
CA ALA A 59 1.57 -5.08 3.83
C ALA A 59 0.79 -5.80 4.93
N ASP A 60 0.86 -7.14 4.99
CA ASP A 60 0.21 -7.89 6.06
C ASP A 60 0.81 -7.53 7.42
N ILE A 61 2.13 -7.49 7.49
CA ILE A 61 2.82 -7.23 8.75
C ILE A 61 2.47 -5.83 9.27
N VAL A 62 2.57 -4.84 8.42
CA VAL A 62 2.34 -3.45 8.83
C VAL A 62 0.88 -3.19 9.13
N SER A 63 -0.03 -3.74 8.32
CA SER A 63 -1.46 -3.54 8.57
C SER A 63 -1.89 -4.09 9.91
N GLU A 64 -1.32 -5.22 10.31
CA GLU A 64 -1.59 -5.82 11.61
C GLU A 64 -0.96 -5.01 12.74
N GLU A 65 0.30 -4.64 12.56
CA GLU A 65 1.06 -3.95 13.60
C GLU A 65 0.48 -2.58 13.92
N TYR A 66 0.08 -1.82 12.89
CA TYR A 66 -0.40 -0.46 13.07
C TYR A 66 -1.91 -0.33 12.98
N ASN A 67 -2.61 -1.43 12.76
CA ASN A 67 -4.07 -1.44 12.63
C ASN A 67 -4.55 -0.49 11.54
N VAL A 68 -3.94 -0.60 10.37
CA VAL A 68 -4.28 0.19 9.19
C VAL A 68 -4.91 -0.74 8.16
N PRO A 69 -5.94 -0.31 7.43
CA PRO A 69 -6.54 -1.17 6.41
C PRO A 69 -5.51 -1.67 5.39
N TYR A 70 -5.60 -2.95 5.08
CA TYR A 70 -4.64 -3.60 4.19
C TYR A 70 -4.48 -2.89 2.83
N PRO A 71 -5.56 -2.49 2.14
CA PRO A 71 -5.39 -1.82 0.85
C PRO A 71 -4.57 -0.54 0.93
N VAL A 72 -4.69 0.19 2.03
CA VAL A 72 -3.93 1.42 2.23
C VAL A 72 -2.45 1.10 2.41
N VAL A 73 -2.14 0.13 3.26
CA VAL A 73 -0.75 -0.28 3.49
C VAL A 73 -0.14 -0.84 2.23
N GLN A 74 -0.89 -1.62 1.47
CA GLN A 74 -0.39 -2.19 0.22
C GLN A 74 0.02 -1.10 -0.77
N ASP A 75 -0.76 -0.04 -0.86
CA ASP A 75 -0.42 1.08 -1.73
C ASP A 75 0.87 1.75 -1.28
N TRP A 76 1.02 1.98 0.02
CA TRP A 76 2.26 2.56 0.57
C TRP A 76 3.46 1.65 0.30
N VAL A 77 3.29 0.35 0.48
CA VAL A 77 4.37 -0.61 0.22
C VAL A 77 4.79 -0.58 -1.25
N GLN A 78 3.83 -0.53 -2.16
CA GLN A 78 4.14 -0.43 -3.57
C GLN A 78 4.89 0.85 -3.89
N SER A 79 4.47 1.97 -3.30
CA SER A 79 5.13 3.25 -3.51
C SER A 79 6.57 3.21 -3.03
N VAL A 80 6.82 2.66 -1.84
CA VAL A 80 8.17 2.54 -1.31
C VAL A 80 9.00 1.60 -2.17
N SER A 81 8.41 0.50 -2.63
CA SER A 81 9.11 -0.44 -3.49
C SER A 81 9.60 0.23 -4.77
N ILE A 82 8.76 1.04 -5.38
CA ILE A 82 9.14 1.78 -6.58
C ILE A 82 10.25 2.77 -6.26
N MET A 83 10.13 3.51 -5.17
CA MET A 83 11.16 4.46 -4.77
C MET A 83 12.50 3.79 -4.54
N LYS A 84 12.51 2.66 -3.88
CA LYS A 84 13.75 1.92 -3.62
C LYS A 84 14.34 1.35 -4.89
N ALA A 85 13.49 0.89 -5.81
CA ALA A 85 13.95 0.32 -7.08
C ALA A 85 14.57 1.38 -7.98
N THR A 86 14.10 2.62 -7.90
CA THR A 86 14.63 3.71 -8.72
C THR A 86 15.82 4.42 -8.07
N GLY A 87 16.18 4.04 -6.85
CA GLY A 87 17.30 4.64 -6.17
C GLY A 87 17.01 6.00 -5.54
N VAL A 88 15.75 6.31 -5.39
CA VAL A 88 15.35 7.58 -4.76
C VAL A 88 15.37 7.48 -3.25
#